data_a3b1bdc50bf5ba9272c8c6714637f7d8
#
_entry.id   a3b1bdc50bf5ba9272c8c6714637f7d8
#
_cell.length_a   1.000
_cell.length_b   1.000
_cell.length_c   1.000
_cell.angle_alpha   90.00
_cell.angle_beta   90.00
_cell.angle_gamma   90.00
#
_symmetry.space_group_name_H-M   'P 1'
#
loop_
_entity.id
_entity.type
_entity.pdbx_description
1 polymer ?
#
loop_
_entity_poly.entity_id
_entity_poly.type
_entity_poly.pdbx_seq_one_letter_code
_entity_poly.pdbx_strand_id
1 'polypeptide(L)'
;VHPLTEYIQDTFGMHYTQDESYYILDAAENADTHVYLGCKTGIQPKEFQKALEDSQQTGQFDAERFVNVIPAKKHDHFLIPAGTMHCSGRDCMVLEISATPYIFTFKLWDWGRLGLDGRPRPIHLAHGMKNIQFDRDTEWVQKNLVNRVEVIHEEEGIREERTGLHEREFIETRRHWFDRKVEHETGGSVNVLNLVEGEEAVVESPEGKFAPFVVH
;
A
#
# COMPACT_ATOMS: atom_id res chain seq x y z
N VAL A 1 -10.71 -2.62 -1.23
CA VAL A 1 -10.12 -3.86 -0.68
C VAL A 1 -9.82 -4.83 -1.81
N HIS A 2 -8.62 -5.42 -1.81
CA HIS A 2 -8.27 -6.48 -2.75
C HIS A 2 -8.85 -7.81 -2.32
N PRO A 3 -9.28 -8.67 -3.25
CA PRO A 3 -9.82 -9.98 -2.91
C PRO A 3 -8.76 -10.90 -2.30
N LEU A 4 -9.18 -11.81 -1.44
CA LEU A 4 -8.32 -12.90 -0.99
C LEU A 4 -7.96 -13.82 -2.17
N THR A 5 -6.80 -14.46 -2.12
CA THR A 5 -6.31 -15.32 -3.20
C THR A 5 -7.31 -16.41 -3.56
N GLU A 6 -7.81 -17.10 -2.57
CA GLU A 6 -8.78 -18.18 -2.77
C GLU A 6 -10.08 -17.66 -3.40
N TYR A 7 -10.53 -16.48 -2.96
CA TYR A 7 -11.75 -15.88 -3.49
C TYR A 7 -11.64 -15.48 -4.96
N ILE A 8 -10.50 -14.88 -5.35
CA ILE A 8 -10.28 -14.45 -6.74
C ILE A 8 -10.13 -15.64 -7.68
N GLN A 9 -9.49 -16.72 -7.20
CA GLN A 9 -9.37 -17.99 -7.93
C GLN A 9 -10.74 -18.63 -8.16
N ASP A 10 -11.51 -18.82 -7.10
CA ASP A 10 -12.79 -19.53 -7.16
C ASP A 10 -13.88 -18.74 -7.89
N THR A 11 -13.90 -17.41 -7.72
CA THR A 11 -14.99 -16.58 -8.24
C THR A 11 -14.70 -16.03 -9.64
N PHE A 12 -13.45 -15.73 -9.95
CA PHE A 12 -13.06 -15.05 -11.19
C PHE A 12 -12.07 -15.83 -12.04
N GLY A 13 -11.57 -16.98 -11.58
CA GLY A 13 -10.61 -17.80 -12.31
C GLY A 13 -9.24 -17.14 -12.48
N MET A 14 -8.91 -16.14 -11.65
CA MET A 14 -7.65 -15.41 -11.72
C MET A 14 -6.64 -16.02 -10.74
N HIS A 15 -5.36 -16.02 -11.10
CA HIS A 15 -4.33 -16.73 -10.36
C HIS A 15 -3.74 -15.94 -9.20
N TYR A 16 -3.71 -14.59 -9.31
CA TYR A 16 -3.08 -13.71 -8.33
C TYR A 16 -4.07 -12.71 -7.79
N THR A 17 -3.93 -12.40 -6.52
CA THR A 17 -4.52 -11.19 -5.93
C THR A 17 -3.52 -10.05 -5.97
N GLN A 18 -3.92 -8.89 -5.48
CA GLN A 18 -3.06 -7.74 -5.29
C GLN A 18 -2.72 -7.62 -3.80
N ASP A 19 -1.52 -8.08 -3.43
CA ASP A 19 -0.87 -7.65 -2.21
C ASP A 19 0.00 -6.44 -2.56
N GLU A 20 -0.04 -5.39 -1.77
CA GLU A 20 0.64 -4.14 -2.05
C GLU A 20 1.21 -3.48 -0.81
N SER A 21 1.97 -2.43 -1.02
CA SER A 21 2.42 -1.54 0.04
C SER A 21 2.42 -0.09 -0.43
N TYR A 22 2.27 0.83 0.51
CA TYR A 22 2.44 2.26 0.29
C TYR A 22 3.75 2.74 0.90
N TYR A 23 4.58 3.35 0.09
CA TYR A 23 5.72 4.13 0.55
C TYR A 23 5.39 5.61 0.37
N ILE A 24 5.50 6.40 1.43
CA ILE A 24 5.22 7.83 1.37
C ILE A 24 6.46 8.56 0.86
N LEU A 25 6.38 9.01 -0.39
CA LEU A 25 7.46 9.79 -1.03
C LEU A 25 7.50 11.22 -0.50
N ASP A 26 6.32 11.78 -0.27
CA ASP A 26 6.19 13.12 0.27
C ASP A 26 4.86 13.28 1.00
N ALA A 27 4.82 14.19 1.95
CA ALA A 27 3.64 14.57 2.72
C ALA A 27 3.69 16.09 2.93
N ALA A 28 2.58 16.77 2.65
CA ALA A 28 2.56 18.22 2.75
C ALA A 28 2.87 18.70 4.17
N GLU A 29 3.76 19.67 4.28
CA GLU A 29 4.12 20.27 5.57
C GLU A 29 2.88 20.89 6.23
N ASN A 30 2.73 20.63 7.53
CA ASN A 30 1.63 21.12 8.36
C ASN A 30 0.22 20.67 7.91
N ALA A 31 0.12 19.68 7.03
CA ALA A 31 -1.14 19.03 6.69
C ALA A 31 -1.42 17.84 7.61
N ASP A 32 -2.70 17.53 7.79
CA ASP A 32 -3.15 16.32 8.46
C ASP A 32 -3.10 15.13 7.47
N THR A 33 -1.87 14.75 7.11
CA THR A 33 -1.59 13.67 6.17
C THR A 33 -1.74 12.33 6.86
N HIS A 34 -2.45 11.41 6.21
CA HIS A 34 -2.73 10.12 6.81
C HIS A 34 -3.01 9.04 5.75
N VAL A 35 -3.01 7.81 6.20
CA VAL A 35 -3.45 6.62 5.44
C VAL A 35 -4.60 5.98 6.20
N TYR A 36 -5.65 5.60 5.48
CA TYR A 36 -6.72 4.75 6.00
C TYR A 36 -6.27 3.29 5.90
N LEU A 37 -6.27 2.54 7.00
CA LEU A 37 -5.75 1.16 6.99
C LEU A 37 -6.41 0.26 8.03
N GLY A 38 -7.02 -0.83 7.56
CA GLY A 38 -7.66 -1.85 8.39
C GLY A 38 -8.87 -1.35 9.17
N CYS A 39 -9.41 -2.18 10.02
CA CYS A 39 -10.62 -1.91 10.79
C CYS A 39 -10.30 -1.20 12.12
N LYS A 40 -11.18 -0.33 12.57
CA LYS A 40 -11.15 0.08 13.99
C LYS A 40 -11.57 -1.07 14.88
N THR A 41 -10.94 -1.17 16.05
CA THR A 41 -11.31 -2.17 17.07
C THR A 41 -12.80 -2.07 17.43
N GLY A 42 -13.47 -3.21 17.49
CA GLY A 42 -14.86 -3.31 17.97
C GLY A 42 -15.95 -3.04 16.94
N ILE A 43 -15.60 -2.71 15.68
CA ILE A 43 -16.64 -2.53 14.66
C ILE A 43 -17.37 -3.85 14.37
N GLN A 44 -18.65 -3.72 14.06
CA GLN A 44 -19.47 -4.86 13.69
C GLN A 44 -19.63 -4.92 12.17
N PRO A 45 -19.33 -6.07 11.51
CA PRO A 45 -19.44 -6.20 10.05
C PRO A 45 -20.79 -5.79 9.48
N LYS A 46 -21.90 -6.15 10.17
CA LYS A 46 -23.25 -5.78 9.74
C LYS A 46 -23.53 -4.28 9.82
N GLU A 47 -22.99 -3.61 10.82
CA GLU A 47 -23.12 -2.16 10.98
C GLU A 47 -22.33 -1.43 9.89
N PHE A 48 -21.12 -1.87 9.63
CA PHE A 48 -20.28 -1.36 8.53
C PHE A 48 -20.98 -1.52 7.17
N GLN A 49 -21.46 -2.73 6.88
CA GLN A 49 -22.17 -3.00 5.63
C GLN A 49 -23.39 -2.08 5.48
N LYS A 50 -24.23 -1.97 6.52
CA LYS A 50 -25.40 -1.11 6.49
C LYS A 50 -25.04 0.35 6.25
N ALA A 51 -24.01 0.87 6.89
CA ALA A 51 -23.55 2.24 6.68
C ALA A 51 -23.11 2.49 5.22
N LEU A 52 -22.43 1.51 4.59
CA LEU A 52 -22.08 1.58 3.18
C LEU A 52 -23.30 1.50 2.25
N GLU A 53 -24.30 0.66 2.55
CA GLU A 53 -25.54 0.58 1.81
C GLU A 53 -26.31 1.91 1.89
N ASP A 54 -26.45 2.48 3.08
CA ASP A 54 -27.09 3.78 3.29
C ASP A 54 -26.34 4.90 2.54
N SER A 55 -25.03 4.82 2.43
CA SER A 55 -24.19 5.79 1.72
C SER A 55 -24.50 5.89 0.23
N GLN A 56 -24.97 4.82 -0.39
CA GLN A 56 -25.36 4.83 -1.81
C GLN A 56 -26.62 5.68 -2.05
N GLN A 57 -27.42 5.89 -1.03
CA GLN A 57 -28.62 6.73 -1.11
C GLN A 57 -28.34 8.17 -0.66
N THR A 58 -27.53 8.32 0.38
CA THR A 58 -27.25 9.63 1.00
C THR A 58 -26.06 10.37 0.39
N GLY A 59 -25.16 9.65 -0.32
CA GLY A 59 -23.88 10.18 -0.78
C GLY A 59 -22.87 10.43 0.34
N GLN A 60 -23.14 10.00 1.58
CA GLN A 60 -22.32 10.27 2.75
C GLN A 60 -21.95 8.98 3.47
N PHE A 61 -20.69 8.89 3.88
CA PHE A 61 -20.15 7.79 4.68
C PHE A 61 -19.06 8.32 5.61
N ASP A 62 -19.22 8.04 6.90
CA ASP A 62 -18.19 8.36 7.90
C ASP A 62 -17.16 7.22 7.95
N ALA A 63 -16.14 7.32 7.10
CA ALA A 63 -15.07 6.32 7.00
C ALA A 63 -14.28 6.22 8.30
N GLU A 64 -14.08 7.33 8.99
CA GLU A 64 -13.26 7.40 10.20
C GLU A 64 -13.90 6.68 11.39
N ARG A 65 -15.19 6.46 11.35
CA ARG A 65 -15.88 5.62 12.33
C ARG A 65 -15.45 4.16 12.25
N PHE A 66 -15.10 3.66 11.07
CA PHE A 66 -14.90 2.23 10.79
C PHE A 66 -13.46 1.84 10.46
N VAL A 67 -12.70 2.76 9.90
CA VAL A 67 -11.35 2.50 9.42
C VAL A 67 -10.34 3.30 10.25
N ASN A 68 -9.19 2.71 10.54
CA ASN A 68 -8.14 3.43 11.23
C ASN A 68 -7.61 4.56 10.34
N VAL A 69 -7.38 5.71 10.94
CA VAL A 69 -6.70 6.86 10.35
C VAL A 69 -5.32 6.91 10.97
N ILE A 70 -4.30 6.66 10.18
CA ILE A 70 -2.92 6.56 10.65
C ILE A 70 -2.14 7.74 10.11
N PRO A 71 -1.60 8.62 10.96
CA PRO A 71 -0.74 9.72 10.51
C PRO A 71 0.39 9.19 9.62
N ALA A 72 0.66 9.92 8.55
CA ALA A 72 1.67 9.54 7.56
C ALA A 72 2.63 10.70 7.31
N LYS A 73 3.91 10.40 7.21
CA LYS A 73 4.98 11.34 6.87
C LYS A 73 5.91 10.71 5.84
N LYS A 74 6.72 11.55 5.20
CA LYS A 74 7.74 11.09 4.26
C LYS A 74 8.54 9.92 4.84
N HIS A 75 8.78 8.91 4.02
CA HIS A 75 9.46 7.64 4.33
C HIS A 75 8.68 6.66 5.22
N ASP A 76 7.47 6.96 5.64
CA ASP A 76 6.62 5.93 6.24
C ASP A 76 6.23 4.87 5.21
N HIS A 77 6.05 3.65 5.70
CA HIS A 77 5.70 2.49 4.90
C HIS A 77 4.54 1.72 5.51
N PHE A 78 3.58 1.35 4.68
CA PHE A 78 2.36 0.65 5.08
C PHE A 78 2.18 -0.61 4.24
N LEU A 79 2.17 -1.78 4.87
CA LEU A 79 1.83 -3.03 4.21
C LEU A 79 0.31 -3.16 4.04
N ILE A 80 -0.12 -3.63 2.88
CA ILE A 80 -1.54 -3.75 2.53
C ILE A 80 -1.81 -5.14 1.94
N PRO A 81 -1.82 -6.18 2.78
CA PRO A 81 -2.18 -7.51 2.31
C PRO A 81 -3.65 -7.57 1.89
N ALA A 82 -3.95 -8.39 0.89
CA ALA A 82 -5.31 -8.64 0.42
C ALA A 82 -6.29 -8.85 1.57
N GLY A 83 -7.51 -8.35 1.42
CA GLY A 83 -8.52 -8.33 2.47
C GLY A 83 -8.41 -7.18 3.48
N THR A 84 -7.42 -6.29 3.34
CA THR A 84 -7.28 -5.11 4.20
C THR A 84 -8.00 -3.91 3.57
N MET A 85 -8.88 -3.26 4.31
CA MET A 85 -9.44 -1.97 3.90
C MET A 85 -8.35 -0.91 3.92
N HIS A 86 -8.24 -0.12 2.85
CA HIS A 86 -7.20 0.90 2.75
C HIS A 86 -7.58 2.01 1.77
N CYS A 87 -6.98 3.15 1.96
CA CYS A 87 -6.97 4.28 1.03
C CYS A 87 -5.87 5.25 1.45
N SER A 88 -5.17 5.85 0.49
CA SER A 88 -4.34 7.01 0.78
C SER A 88 -5.21 8.20 1.19
N GLY A 89 -4.78 8.96 2.17
CA GLY A 89 -5.37 10.24 2.53
C GLY A 89 -4.96 11.36 1.56
N ARG A 90 -5.45 12.56 1.83
CA ARG A 90 -5.05 13.74 1.08
C ARG A 90 -3.60 14.15 1.40
N ASP A 91 -3.04 14.93 0.50
CA ASP A 91 -1.73 15.59 0.68
C ASP A 91 -0.55 14.62 0.89
N CYS A 92 -0.73 13.34 0.54
CA CYS A 92 0.32 12.33 0.48
C CYS A 92 0.68 12.00 -0.96
N MET A 93 1.97 11.98 -1.28
CA MET A 93 2.50 11.37 -2.49
C MET A 93 2.93 9.94 -2.17
N VAL A 94 2.28 8.98 -2.80
CA VAL A 94 2.46 7.55 -2.53
C VAL A 94 3.14 6.87 -3.71
N LEU A 95 4.20 6.12 -3.43
CA LEU A 95 4.72 5.08 -4.31
C LEU A 95 4.02 3.77 -3.89
N GLU A 96 3.07 3.33 -4.69
CA GLU A 96 2.46 2.02 -4.53
C GLU A 96 3.34 0.95 -5.15
N ILE A 97 3.61 -0.09 -4.39
CA ILE A 97 4.39 -1.25 -4.83
C ILE A 97 3.47 -2.45 -4.73
N SER A 98 3.11 -3.03 -5.87
CA SER A 98 2.12 -4.09 -5.98
C SER A 98 2.71 -5.35 -6.61
N ALA A 99 2.54 -6.48 -5.95
CA ALA A 99 2.94 -7.80 -6.43
C ALA A 99 1.81 -8.44 -7.26
N THR A 100 1.44 -7.83 -8.39
CA THR A 100 0.35 -8.33 -9.24
C THR A 100 0.58 -7.98 -10.71
N PRO A 101 0.16 -8.84 -11.65
CA PRO A 101 0.17 -8.51 -13.08
C PRO A 101 -1.03 -7.63 -13.52
N TYR A 102 -1.99 -7.38 -12.65
CA TYR A 102 -3.20 -6.58 -12.94
C TYR A 102 -3.77 -5.96 -11.67
N ILE A 103 -4.53 -4.89 -11.84
CA ILE A 103 -5.24 -4.24 -10.73
C ILE A 103 -6.60 -4.91 -10.55
N PHE A 104 -6.89 -5.38 -9.34
CA PHE A 104 -8.19 -5.93 -8.99
C PHE A 104 -8.60 -5.50 -7.58
N THR A 105 -9.60 -4.63 -7.50
CA THR A 105 -10.06 -4.09 -6.22
C THR A 105 -11.57 -3.99 -6.16
N PHE A 106 -12.14 -4.25 -4.99
CA PHE A 106 -13.53 -3.99 -4.69
C PHE A 106 -13.68 -2.65 -3.98
N LYS A 107 -14.33 -1.69 -4.64
CA LYS A 107 -14.64 -0.40 -4.03
C LYS A 107 -15.73 -0.56 -2.99
N LEU A 108 -15.43 -0.15 -1.76
CA LEU A 108 -16.37 -0.10 -0.65
C LEU A 108 -17.02 1.27 -0.54
N TRP A 109 -16.24 2.31 -0.77
CA TRP A 109 -16.65 3.71 -0.81
C TRP A 109 -15.83 4.48 -1.84
N ASP A 110 -16.46 5.36 -2.62
CA ASP A 110 -15.79 6.18 -3.62
C ASP A 110 -16.04 7.69 -3.40
N TRP A 111 -16.02 8.12 -2.14
CA TRP A 111 -16.16 9.51 -1.71
C TRP A 111 -17.41 10.22 -2.25
N GLY A 112 -18.48 9.48 -2.52
CA GLY A 112 -19.71 10.03 -3.11
C GLY A 112 -19.52 10.56 -4.53
N ARG A 113 -18.43 10.22 -5.23
CA ARG A 113 -18.20 10.67 -6.60
C ARG A 113 -19.29 10.19 -7.54
N LEU A 114 -19.71 11.09 -8.42
CA LEU A 114 -20.73 10.79 -9.41
C LEU A 114 -20.11 10.24 -10.69
N GLY A 115 -20.84 9.34 -11.33
CA GLY A 115 -20.57 8.93 -12.70
C GLY A 115 -21.05 10.00 -13.72
N LEU A 116 -20.82 9.73 -15.00
CA LEU A 116 -21.27 10.63 -16.08
C LEU A 116 -22.80 10.73 -16.17
N ASP A 117 -23.51 9.77 -15.59
CA ASP A 117 -24.97 9.74 -15.49
C ASP A 117 -25.53 10.53 -14.30
N GLY A 118 -24.65 11.20 -13.54
CA GLY A 118 -25.02 11.98 -12.35
C GLY A 118 -25.40 11.14 -11.13
N ARG A 119 -25.17 9.82 -11.16
CA ARG A 119 -25.42 8.92 -10.02
C ARG A 119 -24.14 8.58 -9.30
N PRO A 120 -24.20 8.21 -7.99
CA PRO A 120 -23.05 7.69 -7.29
C PRO A 120 -22.43 6.51 -8.06
N ARG A 121 -21.10 6.48 -8.14
CA ARG A 121 -20.40 5.35 -8.76
C ARG A 121 -20.72 4.06 -8.02
N PRO A 122 -20.84 2.93 -8.74
CA PRO A 122 -21.16 1.66 -8.10
C PRO A 122 -20.05 1.21 -7.14
N ILE A 123 -20.46 0.65 -6.01
CA ILE A 123 -19.59 -0.01 -5.04
C ILE A 123 -19.80 -1.52 -5.07
N HIS A 124 -18.81 -2.28 -4.62
CA HIS A 124 -18.78 -3.72 -4.80
C HIS A 124 -19.01 -4.46 -3.46
N LEU A 125 -20.07 -4.09 -2.71
CA LEU A 125 -20.30 -4.59 -1.35
C LEU A 125 -20.40 -6.11 -1.27
N ALA A 126 -21.15 -6.74 -2.17
CA ALA A 126 -21.36 -8.20 -2.12
C ALA A 126 -20.06 -8.99 -2.22
N HIS A 127 -19.09 -8.49 -2.97
CA HIS A 127 -17.76 -9.06 -3.07
C HIS A 127 -16.84 -8.57 -1.94
N GLY A 128 -16.83 -7.27 -1.68
CA GLY A 128 -15.97 -6.67 -0.68
C GLY A 128 -16.16 -7.27 0.71
N MET A 129 -17.41 -7.37 1.16
CA MET A 129 -17.76 -7.93 2.48
C MET A 129 -17.28 -9.38 2.69
N LYS A 130 -17.14 -10.17 1.62
CA LYS A 130 -16.63 -11.55 1.70
C LYS A 130 -15.10 -11.62 1.82
N ASN A 131 -14.42 -10.51 1.56
CA ASN A 131 -12.96 -10.46 1.52
C ASN A 131 -12.35 -9.68 2.67
N ILE A 132 -13.10 -8.76 3.31
CA ILE A 132 -12.57 -7.97 4.42
C ILE A 132 -12.20 -8.87 5.59
N GLN A 133 -10.99 -8.69 6.08
CA GLN A 133 -10.48 -9.35 7.29
C GLN A 133 -10.74 -8.41 8.48
N PHE A 134 -11.90 -8.60 9.14
CA PHE A 134 -12.34 -7.74 10.25
C PHE A 134 -11.53 -7.93 11.53
N ASP A 135 -10.75 -8.99 11.63
CA ASP A 135 -9.80 -9.25 12.71
C ASP A 135 -8.52 -8.42 12.61
N ARG A 136 -8.27 -7.76 11.47
CA ARG A 136 -7.19 -6.79 11.30
C ARG A 136 -7.60 -5.46 11.91
N ASP A 137 -7.72 -5.46 13.22
CA ASP A 137 -8.12 -4.31 14.02
C ASP A 137 -6.98 -3.32 14.25
N THR A 138 -7.23 -2.30 15.04
CA THR A 138 -6.27 -1.21 15.29
C THR A 138 -4.94 -1.72 15.84
N GLU A 139 -4.95 -2.60 16.82
CA GLU A 139 -3.73 -3.14 17.43
C GLU A 139 -2.97 -4.02 16.42
N TRP A 140 -3.70 -4.89 15.74
CA TRP A 140 -3.11 -5.77 14.74
C TRP A 140 -2.46 -4.98 13.60
N VAL A 141 -3.12 -3.93 13.09
CA VAL A 141 -2.60 -3.04 12.03
C VAL A 141 -1.32 -2.35 12.47
N GLN A 142 -1.32 -1.72 13.64
CA GLN A 142 -0.14 -1.03 14.17
C GLN A 142 1.05 -1.98 14.32
N LYS A 143 0.81 -3.18 14.80
CA LYS A 143 1.85 -4.17 15.03
C LYS A 143 2.39 -4.79 13.74
N ASN A 144 1.54 -5.01 12.74
CA ASN A 144 1.88 -5.86 11.59
C ASN A 144 2.03 -5.11 10.28
N LEU A 145 1.44 -3.92 10.12
CA LEU A 145 1.38 -3.24 8.83
C LEU A 145 2.12 -1.91 8.78
N VAL A 146 2.30 -1.23 9.91
CA VAL A 146 2.88 0.12 9.95
C VAL A 146 4.38 0.04 10.20
N ASN A 147 5.16 0.60 9.27
CA ASN A 147 6.63 0.73 9.39
C ASN A 147 7.33 -0.59 9.79
N ARG A 148 6.94 -1.70 9.17
CA ARG A 148 7.56 -3.01 9.38
C ARG A 148 8.89 -3.08 8.64
N VAL A 149 9.90 -2.44 9.19
CA VAL A 149 11.23 -2.29 8.61
C VAL A 149 12.20 -3.22 9.32
N GLU A 150 12.98 -3.97 8.54
CA GLU A 150 14.07 -4.81 9.02
C GLU A 150 15.39 -4.26 8.51
N VAL A 151 16.30 -3.95 9.42
CA VAL A 151 17.67 -3.53 9.06
C VAL A 151 18.45 -4.77 8.60
N ILE A 152 18.89 -4.76 7.34
CA ILE A 152 19.69 -5.84 6.73
C ILE A 152 21.18 -5.60 6.93
N HIS A 153 21.60 -4.35 6.73
CA HIS A 153 22.98 -3.93 6.86
C HIS A 153 23.06 -2.51 7.40
N GLU A 154 24.03 -2.25 8.28
CA GLU A 154 24.29 -0.91 8.81
C GLU A 154 25.78 -0.73 9.08
N GLU A 155 26.35 0.30 8.49
CA GLU A 155 27.69 0.78 8.76
C GLU A 155 27.75 2.30 8.62
N GLU A 156 28.90 2.93 8.91
CA GLU A 156 29.04 4.38 8.82
C GLU A 156 28.72 4.89 7.38
N GLY A 157 27.65 5.71 7.27
CA GLY A 157 27.18 6.30 6.02
C GLY A 157 26.40 5.38 5.10
N ILE A 158 26.09 4.15 5.54
CA ILE A 158 25.26 3.20 4.76
C ILE A 158 24.27 2.48 5.70
N ARG A 159 23.02 2.44 5.30
CA ARG A 159 21.99 1.62 5.95
C ARG A 159 21.10 1.00 4.90
N GLU A 160 20.97 -0.29 4.91
CA GLU A 160 20.07 -1.06 4.06
C GLU A 160 18.94 -1.65 4.89
N GLU A 161 17.73 -1.47 4.44
CA GLU A 161 16.52 -1.93 5.09
C GLU A 161 15.63 -2.69 4.12
N ARG A 162 14.99 -3.74 4.59
CA ARG A 162 13.88 -4.39 3.92
C ARG A 162 12.58 -3.75 4.42
N THR A 163 11.78 -3.19 3.52
CA THR A 163 10.61 -2.39 3.88
C THR A 163 9.29 -3.06 3.53
N GLY A 164 9.06 -3.46 2.28
CA GLY A 164 7.81 -4.05 1.86
C GLY A 164 7.95 -5.53 1.69
N LEU A 165 7.34 -6.32 2.56
CA LEU A 165 7.41 -7.77 2.45
C LEU A 165 6.18 -8.43 3.06
N HIS A 166 5.47 -9.15 2.22
CA HIS A 166 4.55 -10.19 2.62
C HIS A 166 5.14 -11.55 2.27
N GLU A 167 4.94 -12.55 3.09
CA GLU A 167 5.41 -13.93 2.83
C GLU A 167 4.87 -14.50 1.51
N ARG A 168 3.77 -13.95 0.99
CA ARG A 168 3.10 -14.39 -0.24
C ARG A 168 3.53 -13.63 -1.49
N GLU A 169 4.28 -12.54 -1.36
CA GLU A 169 4.75 -11.76 -2.50
C GLU A 169 5.98 -12.42 -3.14
N PHE A 170 6.07 -12.30 -4.46
CA PHE A 170 7.24 -12.74 -5.23
C PHE A 170 8.23 -11.61 -5.50
N ILE A 171 8.03 -10.44 -4.88
CA ILE A 171 8.92 -9.29 -4.96
C ILE A 171 9.42 -8.94 -3.56
N GLU A 172 10.57 -8.30 -3.50
CA GLU A 172 11.14 -7.77 -2.27
C GLU A 172 11.42 -6.28 -2.46
N THR A 173 11.10 -5.47 -1.46
CA THR A 173 11.37 -4.03 -1.47
C THR A 173 12.45 -3.72 -0.45
N ARG A 174 13.52 -3.07 -0.91
CA ARG A 174 14.60 -2.59 -0.07
C ARG A 174 14.75 -1.09 -0.19
N ARG A 175 15.28 -0.49 0.86
CA ARG A 175 15.62 0.92 0.93
C ARG A 175 17.08 1.07 1.38
N HIS A 176 17.83 1.90 0.67
CA HIS A 176 19.20 2.22 1.02
C HIS A 176 19.28 3.69 1.41
N TRP A 177 19.88 3.96 2.56
CA TRP A 177 20.34 5.27 2.98
C TRP A 177 21.85 5.30 2.82
N PHE A 178 22.41 6.23 2.04
CA PHE A 178 23.83 6.27 1.79
C PHE A 178 24.33 7.67 1.45
N ASP A 179 25.54 7.98 1.90
CA ASP A 179 26.29 9.19 1.58
C ASP A 179 27.57 8.88 0.78
N ARG A 180 27.76 7.62 0.41
CA ARG A 180 28.90 7.09 -0.32
C ARG A 180 28.47 5.96 -1.24
N LYS A 181 29.40 5.41 -2.00
CA LYS A 181 29.14 4.27 -2.88
C LYS A 181 28.62 3.08 -2.07
N VAL A 182 27.54 2.50 -2.53
CA VAL A 182 26.94 1.25 -2.03
C VAL A 182 26.95 0.20 -3.12
N GLU A 183 27.23 -1.04 -2.76
CA GLU A 183 27.13 -2.16 -3.69
C GLU A 183 25.75 -2.79 -3.59
N HIS A 184 25.16 -3.08 -4.75
CA HIS A 184 23.85 -3.71 -4.86
C HIS A 184 23.95 -4.97 -5.71
N GLU A 185 23.60 -6.10 -5.12
CA GLU A 185 23.55 -7.37 -5.84
C GLU A 185 22.14 -7.60 -6.42
N THR A 186 22.08 -7.78 -7.74
CA THR A 186 20.80 -8.00 -8.43
C THR A 186 20.25 -9.41 -8.24
N GLY A 187 21.05 -10.35 -7.73
CA GLY A 187 20.64 -11.75 -7.58
C GLY A 187 20.27 -12.44 -8.89
N GLY A 188 20.71 -11.89 -10.04
CA GLY A 188 20.37 -12.41 -11.37
C GLY A 188 18.91 -12.14 -11.79
N SER A 189 18.21 -11.26 -11.11
CA SER A 189 16.81 -10.91 -11.37
C SER A 189 16.66 -9.46 -11.82
N VAL A 190 15.44 -9.08 -12.20
CA VAL A 190 15.08 -7.70 -12.51
C VAL A 190 15.05 -6.90 -11.22
N ASN A 191 15.69 -5.73 -11.25
CA ASN A 191 15.67 -4.76 -10.17
C ASN A 191 15.15 -3.43 -10.69
N VAL A 192 14.28 -2.77 -9.93
CA VAL A 192 13.73 -1.44 -10.23
C VAL A 192 14.26 -0.48 -9.17
N LEU A 193 14.92 0.59 -9.62
CA LEU A 193 15.49 1.60 -8.75
C LEU A 193 14.65 2.88 -8.80
N ASN A 194 14.34 3.43 -7.63
CA ASN A 194 13.69 4.73 -7.49
C ASN A 194 14.53 5.58 -6.54
N LEU A 195 14.94 6.76 -6.98
CA LEU A 195 15.54 7.75 -6.09
C LEU A 195 14.41 8.45 -5.32
N VAL A 196 14.27 8.14 -4.04
CA VAL A 196 13.17 8.66 -3.20
C VAL A 196 13.57 9.88 -2.37
N GLU A 197 14.88 10.16 -2.31
CA GLU A 197 15.45 11.37 -1.72
C GLU A 197 16.83 11.62 -2.30
N GLY A 198 17.16 12.91 -2.56
CA GLY A 198 18.40 13.35 -3.21
C GLY A 198 18.12 13.95 -4.58
N GLU A 199 19.16 14.45 -5.24
CA GLU A 199 19.07 15.06 -6.56
C GLU A 199 19.33 14.04 -7.67
N GLU A 200 20.36 13.19 -7.47
CA GLU A 200 20.75 12.16 -8.42
C GLU A 200 21.49 11.00 -7.74
N ALA A 201 21.42 9.83 -8.35
CA ALA A 201 22.26 8.69 -8.02
C ALA A 201 22.85 8.10 -9.30
N VAL A 202 24.16 7.84 -9.31
CA VAL A 202 24.83 7.22 -10.44
C VAL A 202 24.91 5.71 -10.23
N VAL A 203 24.39 4.96 -11.20
CA VAL A 203 24.46 3.50 -11.21
C VAL A 203 25.55 3.03 -12.16
N GLU A 204 26.48 2.24 -11.64
CA GLU A 204 27.62 1.71 -12.38
C GLU A 204 27.66 0.18 -12.32
N SER A 205 28.17 -0.44 -13.37
CA SER A 205 28.52 -1.86 -13.34
C SER A 205 30.01 -2.03 -13.00
N PRO A 206 30.35 -2.68 -11.86
CA PRO A 206 31.75 -2.96 -11.55
C PRO A 206 32.49 -3.76 -12.64
N GLU A 207 31.75 -4.61 -13.34
CA GLU A 207 32.29 -5.45 -14.42
C GLU A 207 32.11 -4.85 -15.83
N GLY A 208 31.61 -3.62 -15.94
CA GLY A 208 31.37 -2.94 -17.22
C GLY A 208 30.31 -3.59 -18.11
N LYS A 209 29.34 -4.30 -17.52
CA LYS A 209 28.23 -4.95 -18.26
C LYS A 209 27.29 -3.96 -18.92
N PHE A 210 27.22 -2.74 -18.42
CA PHE A 210 26.47 -1.62 -18.97
C PHE A 210 27.21 -0.30 -18.73
N ALA A 211 26.92 0.72 -19.53
CA ALA A 211 27.45 2.06 -19.32
C ALA A 211 26.79 2.69 -18.07
N PRO A 212 27.50 3.51 -17.29
CA PRO A 212 26.91 4.23 -16.18
C PRO A 212 25.67 5.04 -16.59
N PHE A 213 24.67 5.10 -15.73
CA PHE A 213 23.48 5.93 -15.94
C PHE A 213 23.07 6.63 -14.64
N VAL A 214 22.29 7.69 -14.78
CA VAL A 214 21.81 8.51 -13.67
C VAL A 214 20.33 8.21 -13.42
N VAL A 215 19.98 8.13 -12.14
CA VAL A 215 18.60 8.10 -11.63
C VAL A 215 18.33 9.42 -10.93
N HIS A 216 17.23 10.09 -11.26
CA HIS A 216 16.80 11.36 -10.71
C HIS A 216 15.55 11.23 -9.86
#